data_3c8233dd19952cc4c1644421a6f42300
#
_entry.id   3c8233dd19952cc4c1644421a6f42300
#
_cell.length_a   1.000
_cell.length_b   1.000
_cell.length_c   1.000
_cell.angle_alpha   90.00
_cell.angle_beta   90.00
_cell.angle_gamma   90.00
#
_symmetry.space_group_name_H-M   'P 1'
#
loop_
_entity.id
_entity.type
_entity.pdbx_description
1 polymer ?
#
loop_
_entity_poly.entity_id
_entity_poly.type
_entity_poly.pdbx_seq_one_letter_code
_entity_poly.pdbx_strand_id
1 'polypeptide(L)'
;MKQEAGTYRKGAVYSSAFSIGSKFTAFIMQLLIAYYLGANTGTDIYFYLYNIAILIGGLVQTLNTSILIPKAMYLRHNESPQAEMQFHNSFLYAFLLLALGLLFLFCIIGGKQAPEWIMNFQPQDIQNHISIYYLFFPLTLLLIFNLYVSEILVSFKYFTLGLSCNFMINLSGIIALLLLG
;
A
#
# COMPACT_ATOMS: atom_id res chain seq x y z
N MET A 1 21.39 -24.68 -10.06
CA MET A 1 21.49 -24.45 -8.59
C MET A 1 20.40 -25.30 -7.91
N LYS A 2 20.77 -26.38 -7.23
CA LYS A 2 19.84 -27.16 -6.39
C LYS A 2 19.54 -26.31 -5.15
N GLN A 3 18.41 -25.64 -5.13
CA GLN A 3 17.91 -25.05 -3.87
C GLN A 3 17.49 -26.21 -2.96
N GLU A 4 18.13 -26.31 -1.82
CA GLU A 4 17.78 -27.30 -0.81
C GLU A 4 16.33 -27.09 -0.36
N ALA A 5 15.52 -28.15 -0.42
CA ALA A 5 14.11 -28.16 -0.04
C ALA A 5 13.88 -27.63 1.41
N GLY A 6 14.89 -27.74 2.27
CA GLY A 6 14.87 -27.18 3.62
C GLY A 6 14.83 -25.66 3.70
N THR A 7 15.45 -24.96 2.77
CA THR A 7 15.49 -23.48 2.73
C THR A 7 14.13 -22.93 2.30
N TYR A 8 13.45 -23.59 1.34
CA TYR A 8 12.11 -23.19 0.90
C TYR A 8 11.06 -23.35 2.01
N ARG A 9 11.10 -24.47 2.73
CA ARG A 9 10.16 -24.75 3.84
C ARG A 9 10.32 -23.73 4.99
N LYS A 10 11.55 -23.37 5.36
CA LYS A 10 11.82 -22.33 6.36
C LYS A 10 11.29 -20.97 5.88
N GLY A 11 11.55 -20.59 4.63
CA GLY A 11 11.04 -19.34 4.04
C GLY A 11 9.50 -19.25 4.08
N ALA A 12 8.80 -20.34 3.74
CA ALA A 12 7.35 -20.41 3.79
C ALA A 12 6.80 -20.24 5.21
N VAL A 13 7.42 -20.89 6.21
CA VAL A 13 7.01 -20.75 7.63
C VAL A 13 7.20 -19.32 8.12
N TYR A 14 8.34 -18.69 7.86
CA TYR A 14 8.59 -17.30 8.25
C TYR A 14 7.62 -16.34 7.55
N SER A 15 7.37 -16.51 6.25
CA SER A 15 6.41 -15.69 5.50
C SER A 15 5.01 -15.80 6.09
N SER A 16 4.56 -17.00 6.44
CA SER A 16 3.26 -17.23 7.06
C SER A 16 3.18 -16.56 8.43
N ALA A 17 4.21 -16.70 9.27
CA ALA A 17 4.26 -16.08 10.59
C ALA A 17 4.20 -14.55 10.50
N PHE A 18 4.99 -13.93 9.61
CA PHE A 18 4.94 -12.48 9.39
C PHE A 18 3.60 -12.02 8.80
N SER A 19 3.00 -12.79 7.90
CA SER A 19 1.68 -12.47 7.34
C SER A 19 0.59 -12.46 8.42
N ILE A 20 0.57 -13.48 9.29
CA ILE A 20 -0.37 -13.55 10.41
C ILE A 20 -0.10 -12.41 11.40
N GLY A 21 1.16 -12.20 11.77
CA GLY A 21 1.56 -11.10 12.66
C GLY A 21 1.17 -9.73 12.12
N SER A 22 1.38 -9.48 10.84
CA SER A 22 0.99 -8.22 10.18
C SER A 22 -0.52 -8.00 10.19
N LYS A 23 -1.32 -9.03 9.94
CA LYS A 23 -2.79 -8.93 10.00
C LYS A 23 -3.28 -8.70 11.43
N PHE A 24 -2.66 -9.34 12.40
CA PHE A 24 -3.00 -9.17 13.82
C PHE A 24 -2.66 -7.76 14.31
N THR A 25 -1.48 -7.25 13.98
CA THR A 25 -1.09 -5.86 14.31
C THR A 25 -1.98 -4.83 13.59
N ALA A 26 -2.36 -5.07 12.35
CA ALA A 26 -3.31 -4.22 11.64
C ALA A 26 -4.67 -4.18 12.33
N PHE A 27 -5.16 -5.33 12.80
CA PHE A 27 -6.41 -5.41 13.56
C PHE A 27 -6.34 -4.64 14.89
N ILE A 28 -5.24 -4.82 15.65
CA ILE A 28 -5.02 -4.07 16.91
C ILE A 28 -4.97 -2.56 16.62
N MET A 29 -4.28 -2.15 15.57
CA MET A 29 -4.20 -0.74 15.17
C MET A 29 -5.60 -0.15 14.91
N GLN A 30 -6.48 -0.87 14.19
CA GLN A 30 -7.86 -0.43 13.94
C GLN A 30 -8.68 -0.32 15.22
N LEU A 31 -8.53 -1.27 16.16
CA LEU A 31 -9.18 -1.21 17.48
C LEU A 31 -8.70 0.02 18.29
N LEU A 32 -7.41 0.31 18.28
CA LEU A 32 -6.85 1.47 18.97
C LEU A 32 -7.32 2.79 18.35
N ILE A 33 -7.41 2.87 17.01
CA ILE A 33 -7.99 4.03 16.33
C ILE A 33 -9.43 4.25 16.79
N ALA A 34 -10.24 3.19 16.80
CA ALA A 34 -11.62 3.27 17.27
C ALA A 34 -11.73 3.64 18.75
N TYR A 35 -10.83 3.15 19.58
CA TYR A 35 -10.81 3.43 21.02
C TYR A 35 -10.40 4.88 21.35
N TYR A 36 -9.29 5.36 20.76
CA TYR A 36 -8.76 6.70 21.07
C TYR A 36 -9.48 7.83 20.32
N LEU A 37 -9.82 7.61 19.07
CA LEU A 37 -10.49 8.64 18.25
C LEU A 37 -12.02 8.57 18.37
N GLY A 38 -12.58 7.45 18.83
CA GLY A 38 -14.00 7.27 19.01
C GLY A 38 -14.79 7.22 17.68
N ALA A 39 -16.10 7.11 17.79
CA ALA A 39 -17.02 7.19 16.65
C ALA A 39 -17.39 8.67 16.42
N ASN A 40 -16.67 9.31 15.51
CA ASN A 40 -16.94 10.68 15.10
C ASN A 40 -16.76 10.81 13.58
N THR A 41 -17.26 11.90 13.00
CA THR A 41 -17.21 12.16 11.56
C THR A 41 -15.78 12.13 10.99
N GLY A 42 -14.78 12.59 11.74
CA GLY A 42 -13.38 12.54 11.32
C GLY A 42 -12.87 11.11 11.18
N THR A 43 -13.23 10.21 12.11
CA THR A 43 -12.90 8.79 12.06
C THR A 43 -13.62 8.10 10.89
N ASP A 44 -14.87 8.46 10.62
CA ASP A 44 -15.63 7.91 9.48
C ASP A 44 -15.01 8.33 8.14
N ILE A 45 -14.60 9.60 8.01
CA ILE A 45 -13.88 10.11 6.83
C ILE A 45 -12.54 9.37 6.66
N TYR A 46 -11.78 9.17 7.74
CA TYR A 46 -10.53 8.42 7.71
C TYR A 46 -10.74 6.99 7.19
N PHE A 47 -11.69 6.24 7.77
CA PHE A 47 -11.95 4.85 7.34
C PHE A 47 -12.49 4.77 5.92
N TYR A 48 -13.31 5.73 5.50
CA TYR A 48 -13.78 5.80 4.13
C TYR A 48 -12.60 5.95 3.15
N LEU A 49 -11.73 6.93 3.38
CA LEU A 49 -10.54 7.16 2.56
C LEU A 49 -9.57 5.96 2.60
N TYR A 50 -9.38 5.38 3.78
CA TYR A 50 -8.53 4.19 3.95
C TYR A 50 -9.04 3.00 3.12
N ASN A 51 -10.36 2.77 3.10
CA ASN A 51 -10.95 1.71 2.27
C ASN A 51 -10.76 1.97 0.77
N ILE A 52 -10.86 3.23 0.32
CA ILE A 52 -10.52 3.61 -1.06
C ILE A 52 -9.05 3.30 -1.37
N ALA A 53 -8.13 3.66 -0.46
CA ALA A 53 -6.71 3.34 -0.64
C ALA A 53 -6.45 1.84 -0.77
N ILE A 54 -7.10 1.02 0.07
CA ILE A 54 -7.00 -0.45 -0.01
C ILE A 54 -7.53 -0.96 -1.35
N LEU A 55 -8.66 -0.44 -1.82
CA LEU A 55 -9.24 -0.84 -3.10
C LEU A 55 -8.28 -0.51 -4.27
N ILE A 56 -7.73 0.70 -4.30
CA ILE A 56 -6.73 1.11 -5.30
C ILE A 56 -5.48 0.23 -5.19
N GLY A 57 -4.99 0.00 -3.97
CA GLY A 57 -3.86 -0.89 -3.71
C GLY A 57 -4.09 -2.32 -4.22
N GLY A 58 -5.28 -2.87 -4.01
CA GLY A 58 -5.67 -4.19 -4.51
C GLY A 58 -5.67 -4.29 -6.04
N LEU A 59 -6.13 -3.24 -6.74
CA LEU A 59 -6.05 -3.17 -8.19
C LEU A 59 -4.59 -3.16 -8.67
N VAL A 60 -3.75 -2.33 -8.05
CA VAL A 60 -2.31 -2.26 -8.36
C VAL A 60 -1.63 -3.60 -8.10
N GLN A 61 -1.91 -4.26 -6.98
CA GLN A 61 -1.37 -5.56 -6.65
C GLN A 61 -1.79 -6.62 -7.69
N THR A 62 -3.03 -6.60 -8.14
CA THR A 62 -3.52 -7.50 -9.20
C THR A 62 -2.75 -7.28 -10.51
N LEU A 63 -2.51 -6.04 -10.91
CA LEU A 63 -1.69 -5.72 -12.09
C LEU A 63 -0.23 -6.22 -11.93
N ASN A 64 0.35 -6.02 -10.77
CA ASN A 64 1.71 -6.48 -10.48
C ASN A 64 1.82 -8.01 -10.57
N THR A 65 0.91 -8.72 -9.94
CA THR A 65 0.96 -10.20 -9.92
C THR A 65 0.61 -10.82 -11.29
N SER A 66 -0.30 -10.19 -12.04
CA SER A 66 -0.78 -10.73 -13.32
C SER A 66 0.09 -10.36 -14.52
N ILE A 67 0.76 -9.21 -14.47
CA ILE A 67 1.50 -8.68 -15.63
C ILE A 67 2.98 -8.50 -15.30
N LEU A 68 3.29 -7.74 -14.25
CA LEU A 68 4.67 -7.33 -13.95
C LEU A 68 5.54 -8.53 -13.61
N ILE A 69 5.13 -9.37 -12.66
CA ILE A 69 5.95 -10.50 -12.20
C ILE A 69 6.14 -11.54 -13.31
N PRO A 70 5.09 -12.03 -14.02
CA PRO A 70 5.28 -13.02 -15.08
C PRO A 70 6.18 -12.51 -16.21
N LYS A 71 5.99 -11.24 -16.63
CA LYS A 71 6.81 -10.66 -17.70
C LYS A 71 8.25 -10.45 -17.26
N ALA A 72 8.49 -9.97 -16.05
CA ALA A 72 9.83 -9.83 -15.49
C ALA A 72 10.58 -11.17 -15.42
N MET A 73 9.89 -12.22 -14.93
CA MET A 73 10.47 -13.57 -14.88
C MET A 73 10.75 -14.14 -16.29
N TYR A 74 9.86 -13.88 -17.26
CA TYR A 74 10.07 -14.27 -18.65
C TYR A 74 11.35 -13.61 -19.23
N LEU A 75 11.51 -12.30 -19.04
CA LEU A 75 12.68 -11.55 -19.52
C LEU A 75 13.97 -12.05 -18.86
N ARG A 76 13.95 -12.33 -17.56
CA ARG A 76 15.09 -12.88 -16.82
C ARG A 76 15.56 -14.23 -17.38
N HIS A 77 14.62 -15.10 -17.77
CA HIS A 77 14.94 -16.46 -18.25
C HIS A 77 15.29 -16.52 -19.72
N ASN A 78 14.64 -15.72 -20.57
CA ASN A 78 14.75 -15.87 -22.03
C ASN A 78 15.62 -14.79 -22.70
N GLU A 79 15.85 -13.65 -22.01
CA GLU A 79 16.65 -12.58 -22.60
C GLU A 79 17.89 -12.30 -21.75
N SER A 80 17.79 -11.42 -20.76
CA SER A 80 18.91 -11.09 -19.88
C SER A 80 18.43 -10.44 -18.58
N PRO A 81 19.25 -10.48 -17.50
CA PRO A 81 18.97 -9.72 -16.29
C PRO A 81 18.86 -8.20 -16.51
N GLN A 82 19.57 -7.68 -17.53
CA GLN A 82 19.50 -6.29 -17.89
C GLN A 82 18.14 -5.91 -18.51
N ALA A 83 17.57 -6.77 -19.36
CA ALA A 83 16.24 -6.57 -19.95
C ALA A 83 15.15 -6.56 -18.87
N GLU A 84 15.26 -7.44 -17.87
CA GLU A 84 14.38 -7.44 -16.71
C GLU A 84 14.49 -6.12 -15.94
N MET A 85 15.70 -5.65 -15.65
CA MET A 85 15.92 -4.42 -14.90
C MET A 85 15.40 -3.19 -15.67
N GLN A 86 15.60 -3.13 -16.97
CA GLN A 86 15.04 -2.08 -17.83
C GLN A 86 13.51 -2.10 -17.82
N PHE A 87 12.91 -3.28 -17.85
CA PHE A 87 11.45 -3.43 -17.76
C PHE A 87 10.93 -2.94 -16.41
N HIS A 88 11.57 -3.30 -15.28
CA HIS A 88 11.22 -2.80 -13.97
C HIS A 88 11.30 -1.27 -13.87
N ASN A 89 12.38 -0.69 -14.38
CA ASN A 89 12.55 0.77 -14.41
C ASN A 89 11.47 1.44 -15.26
N SER A 90 11.19 0.93 -16.45
CA SER A 90 10.14 1.47 -17.33
C SER A 90 8.76 1.41 -16.67
N PHE A 91 8.47 0.31 -15.98
CA PHE A 91 7.22 0.12 -15.27
C PHE A 91 7.12 1.09 -14.06
N LEU A 92 8.21 1.27 -13.32
CA LEU A 92 8.30 2.25 -12.23
C LEU A 92 8.05 3.68 -12.73
N TYR A 93 8.68 4.09 -13.83
CA TYR A 93 8.43 5.39 -14.43
C TYR A 93 6.99 5.56 -14.89
N ALA A 94 6.39 4.54 -15.49
CA ALA A 94 4.98 4.56 -15.88
C ALA A 94 4.07 4.73 -14.65
N PHE A 95 4.34 4.03 -13.55
CA PHE A 95 3.62 4.19 -12.29
C PHE A 95 3.78 5.59 -11.68
N LEU A 96 5.00 6.13 -11.67
CA LEU A 96 5.26 7.48 -11.17
C LEU A 96 4.53 8.54 -12.01
N LEU A 97 4.57 8.41 -13.34
CA LEU A 97 3.84 9.32 -14.23
C LEU A 97 2.33 9.24 -14.02
N LEU A 98 1.79 8.03 -13.87
CA LEU A 98 0.37 7.82 -13.57
C LEU A 98 0.00 8.44 -12.22
N ALA A 99 0.81 8.22 -11.19
CA ALA A 99 0.61 8.78 -9.87
C ALA A 99 0.67 10.32 -9.86
N LEU A 100 1.65 10.90 -10.55
CA LEU A 100 1.75 12.36 -10.73
C LEU A 100 0.58 12.91 -11.56
N GLY A 101 0.16 12.20 -12.60
CA GLY A 101 -1.01 12.56 -13.42
C GLY A 101 -2.31 12.56 -12.59
N LEU A 102 -2.50 11.56 -11.74
CA LEU A 102 -3.64 11.50 -10.82
C LEU A 102 -3.60 12.62 -9.78
N LEU A 103 -2.41 12.92 -9.22
CA LEU A 103 -2.22 14.06 -8.32
C LEU A 103 -2.55 15.38 -9.00
N PHE A 104 -2.07 15.57 -10.21
CA PHE A 104 -2.32 16.78 -11.00
C PHE A 104 -3.81 16.94 -11.32
N LEU A 105 -4.46 15.88 -11.78
CA LEU A 105 -5.92 15.85 -12.00
C LEU A 105 -6.68 16.16 -10.70
N PHE A 106 -6.26 15.58 -9.60
CA PHE A 106 -6.86 15.86 -8.30
C PHE A 106 -6.71 17.33 -7.90
N CYS A 107 -5.54 17.93 -8.09
CA CYS A 107 -5.31 19.35 -7.80
C CYS A 107 -6.19 20.27 -8.68
N ILE A 108 -6.39 19.91 -9.94
CA ILE A 108 -7.19 20.72 -10.88
C ILE A 108 -8.70 20.56 -10.64
N ILE A 109 -9.18 19.32 -10.54
CA ILE A 109 -10.62 19.01 -10.49
C ILE A 109 -11.13 19.09 -9.06
N GLY A 110 -10.24 18.82 -8.08
CA GLY A 110 -10.65 18.36 -6.79
C GLY A 110 -10.42 19.27 -5.59
N GLY A 111 -9.73 20.38 -5.74
CA GLY A 111 -9.27 21.16 -4.59
C GLY A 111 -10.31 21.41 -3.49
N LYS A 112 -11.54 21.76 -3.83
CA LYS A 112 -12.63 21.97 -2.86
C LYS A 112 -13.89 21.15 -3.15
N GLN A 113 -14.10 20.72 -4.38
CA GLN A 113 -15.35 20.10 -4.82
C GLN A 113 -15.31 18.56 -4.86
N ALA A 114 -14.14 17.94 -5.06
CA ALA A 114 -14.05 16.48 -5.12
C ALA A 114 -14.47 15.77 -3.81
N PRO A 115 -14.17 16.30 -2.61
CA PRO A 115 -14.65 15.68 -1.38
C PRO A 115 -16.18 15.57 -1.31
N GLU A 116 -16.89 16.59 -1.77
CA GLU A 116 -18.36 16.62 -1.77
C GLU A 116 -18.93 15.54 -2.70
N TRP A 117 -18.30 15.36 -3.87
CA TRP A 117 -18.77 14.40 -4.87
C TRP A 117 -18.47 12.95 -4.52
N ILE A 118 -17.31 12.72 -3.92
CA ILE A 118 -16.83 11.35 -3.67
C ILE A 118 -17.35 10.83 -2.33
N MET A 119 -17.47 11.69 -1.32
CA MET A 119 -17.68 11.24 0.05
C MET A 119 -19.13 11.25 0.52
N ASN A 120 -20.01 11.96 -0.13
CA ASN A 120 -21.42 12.12 0.28
C ASN A 120 -21.60 12.56 1.77
N PHE A 121 -20.56 13.19 2.36
CA PHE A 121 -20.59 13.82 3.67
C PHE A 121 -21.12 15.25 3.55
N GLN A 122 -21.56 15.83 4.65
CA GLN A 122 -21.96 17.23 4.64
C GLN A 122 -20.76 18.15 4.35
N PRO A 123 -20.91 19.22 3.54
CA PRO A 123 -19.82 20.13 3.19
C PRO A 123 -19.08 20.71 4.41
N GLN A 124 -19.78 20.94 5.51
CA GLN A 124 -19.19 21.42 6.77
C GLN A 124 -18.25 20.40 7.41
N ASP A 125 -18.63 19.11 7.40
CA ASP A 125 -17.82 18.03 7.96
C ASP A 125 -16.52 17.84 7.19
N ILE A 126 -16.58 17.98 5.86
CA ILE A 126 -15.42 17.90 4.98
C ILE A 126 -14.46 19.06 5.25
N GLN A 127 -14.99 20.29 5.38
CA GLN A 127 -14.15 21.45 5.67
C GLN A 127 -13.46 21.35 7.03
N ASN A 128 -14.14 20.85 8.04
CA ASN A 128 -13.56 20.66 9.38
C ASN A 128 -12.43 19.63 9.39
N HIS A 129 -12.45 18.68 8.46
CA HIS A 129 -11.49 17.55 8.39
C HIS A 129 -10.66 17.56 7.10
N ILE A 130 -10.55 18.68 6.41
CA ILE A 130 -9.87 18.81 5.11
C ILE A 130 -8.40 18.37 5.16
N SER A 131 -7.73 18.46 6.32
CA SER A 131 -6.37 18.01 6.55
C SER A 131 -6.22 16.50 6.34
N ILE A 132 -7.20 15.70 6.76
CA ILE A 132 -7.20 14.23 6.55
C ILE A 132 -7.22 13.94 5.05
N TYR A 133 -8.01 14.68 4.31
CA TYR A 133 -8.13 14.54 2.87
C TYR A 133 -6.82 14.88 2.13
N TYR A 134 -6.16 15.96 2.49
CA TYR A 134 -4.86 16.32 1.89
C TYR A 134 -3.75 15.32 2.24
N LEU A 135 -3.78 14.72 3.41
CA LEU A 135 -2.83 13.68 3.82
C LEU A 135 -3.10 12.35 3.13
N PHE A 136 -4.35 12.05 2.79
CA PHE A 136 -4.74 10.81 2.14
C PHE A 136 -3.96 10.56 0.83
N PHE A 137 -3.78 11.60 0.01
CA PHE A 137 -3.13 11.50 -1.29
C PHE A 137 -1.68 11.01 -1.21
N PRO A 138 -0.77 11.71 -0.50
CA PRO A 138 0.61 11.26 -0.37
C PRO A 138 0.70 9.88 0.32
N LEU A 139 -0.17 9.60 1.28
CA LEU A 139 -0.19 8.29 1.94
C LEU A 139 -0.61 7.17 0.97
N THR A 140 -1.60 7.41 0.11
CA THR A 140 -2.01 6.43 -0.92
C THR A 140 -0.89 6.18 -1.92
N LEU A 141 -0.17 7.22 -2.36
CA LEU A 141 0.99 7.07 -3.24
C LEU A 141 2.11 6.25 -2.59
N LEU A 142 2.41 6.51 -1.33
CA LEU A 142 3.39 5.73 -0.57
C LEU A 142 2.95 4.26 -0.41
N LEU A 143 1.66 4.00 -0.21
CA LEU A 143 1.11 2.66 -0.15
C LEU A 143 1.26 1.93 -1.49
N ILE A 144 0.93 2.58 -2.60
CA ILE A 144 1.09 2.02 -3.95
C ILE A 144 2.57 1.71 -4.23
N PHE A 145 3.47 2.63 -3.89
CA PHE A 145 4.91 2.44 -4.04
C PHE A 145 5.43 1.27 -3.19
N ASN A 146 4.98 1.16 -1.94
CA ASN A 146 5.33 0.05 -1.05
C ASN A 146 4.85 -1.29 -1.63
N LEU A 147 3.61 -1.36 -2.13
CA LEU A 147 3.09 -2.57 -2.79
C LEU A 147 3.93 -2.94 -4.03
N TYR A 148 4.28 -1.97 -4.85
CA TYR A 148 5.14 -2.19 -6.02
C TYR A 148 6.50 -2.78 -5.63
N VAL A 149 7.20 -2.15 -4.68
CA VAL A 149 8.51 -2.62 -4.21
C VAL A 149 8.41 -4.01 -3.56
N SER A 150 7.37 -4.25 -2.76
CA SER A 150 7.13 -5.54 -2.12
C SER A 150 6.98 -6.66 -3.14
N GLU A 151 6.24 -6.45 -4.22
CA GLU A 151 6.04 -7.44 -5.28
C GLU A 151 7.34 -7.70 -6.07
N ILE A 152 8.15 -6.67 -6.33
CA ILE A 152 9.47 -6.86 -6.92
C ILE A 152 10.35 -7.73 -6.00
N LEU A 153 10.39 -7.47 -4.71
CA LEU A 153 11.15 -8.28 -3.74
C LEU A 153 10.68 -9.74 -3.75
N VAL A 154 9.37 -9.98 -3.85
CA VAL A 154 8.81 -11.33 -4.01
C VAL A 154 9.31 -11.99 -5.28
N SER A 155 9.38 -11.28 -6.42
CA SER A 155 9.93 -11.82 -7.68
C SER A 155 11.38 -12.26 -7.57
N PHE A 156 12.16 -11.60 -6.69
CA PHE A 156 13.54 -11.96 -6.34
C PHE A 156 13.64 -12.99 -5.21
N LYS A 157 12.51 -13.59 -4.77
CA LYS A 157 12.42 -14.58 -3.69
C LYS A 157 12.70 -14.02 -2.28
N TYR A 158 12.66 -12.72 -2.08
CA TYR A 158 12.74 -12.08 -0.77
C TYR A 158 11.34 -11.97 -0.13
N PHE A 159 10.66 -13.11 0.06
CA PHE A 159 9.26 -13.16 0.50
C PHE A 159 9.02 -12.53 1.87
N THR A 160 10.01 -12.55 2.75
CA THR A 160 9.86 -12.06 4.14
C THR A 160 10.00 -10.55 4.25
N LEU A 161 10.73 -9.88 3.34
CA LEU A 161 11.01 -8.46 3.45
C LEU A 161 9.75 -7.60 3.30
N GLY A 162 8.93 -7.83 2.27
CA GLY A 162 7.69 -7.09 2.08
C GLY A 162 6.71 -7.26 3.24
N LEU A 163 6.60 -8.49 3.78
CA LEU A 163 5.74 -8.78 4.93
C LEU A 163 6.26 -8.15 6.23
N SER A 164 7.58 -8.13 6.44
CA SER A 164 8.18 -7.47 7.60
C SER A 164 8.00 -5.95 7.56
N CYS A 165 8.08 -5.32 6.39
CA CYS A 165 7.77 -3.89 6.24
C CYS A 165 6.34 -3.56 6.64
N ASN A 166 5.35 -4.33 6.18
CA ASN A 166 3.96 -4.13 6.57
C ASN A 166 3.73 -4.32 8.07
N PHE A 167 4.38 -5.32 8.66
CA PHE A 167 4.35 -5.53 10.12
C PHE A 167 4.92 -4.31 10.88
N MET A 168 6.06 -3.78 10.44
CA MET A 168 6.71 -2.61 11.06
C MET A 168 5.87 -1.34 10.91
N ILE A 169 5.21 -1.13 9.77
CA ILE A 169 4.30 0.01 9.56
C ILE A 169 3.15 -0.04 10.57
N ASN A 170 2.49 -1.19 10.72
CA ASN A 170 1.41 -1.34 11.67
C ASN A 170 1.89 -1.17 13.12
N LEU A 171 3.05 -1.73 13.46
CA LEU A 171 3.64 -1.59 14.79
C LEU A 171 3.98 -0.13 15.12
N SER A 172 4.56 0.60 14.17
CA SER A 172 4.85 2.04 14.35
C SER A 172 3.57 2.86 14.54
N GLY A 173 2.49 2.52 13.82
CA GLY A 173 1.18 3.13 14.00
C GLY A 173 0.60 2.87 15.40
N ILE A 174 0.71 1.65 15.91
CA ILE A 174 0.30 1.30 17.28
C ILE A 174 1.07 2.13 18.30
N ILE A 175 2.41 2.18 18.16
CA ILE A 175 3.27 2.95 19.08
C ILE A 175 2.89 4.44 19.03
N ALA A 176 2.69 4.99 17.84
CA ALA A 176 2.28 6.38 17.68
C ALA A 176 0.94 6.67 18.38
N LEU A 177 -0.05 5.80 18.24
CA LEU A 177 -1.35 5.95 18.90
C LEU A 177 -1.25 5.86 20.43
N LEU A 178 -0.40 4.97 20.95
CA LEU A 178 -0.17 4.85 22.39
C LEU A 178 0.61 6.01 23.00
N LEU A 179 1.40 6.74 22.20
CA LEU A 179 2.15 7.91 22.66
C LEU A 179 1.34 9.21 22.56
N LEU A 180 0.34 9.26 21.68
CA LEU A 180 -0.48 10.45 21.43
C LEU A 180 -1.82 10.41 22.16
N GLY A 181 -2.27 9.23 22.59
CA GLY A 181 -3.50 9.04 23.36
C GLY A 181 -3.21 8.95 24.84
#